data_b2578bb96907c4b9749ed4cdfa5a5b61
#
_entry.id   b2578bb96907c4b9749ed4cdfa5a5b61
#
_cell.length_a   1.000
_cell.length_b   1.000
_cell.length_c   1.000
_cell.angle_alpha   90.00
_cell.angle_beta   90.00
_cell.angle_gamma   90.00
#
_symmetry.space_group_name_H-M   'P 1'
#
loop_
_entity.id
_entity.type
_entity.pdbx_description
1 polymer ?
#
loop_
_entity_poly.entity_id
_entity_poly.type
_entity_poly.pdbx_seq_one_letter_code
_entity_poly.pdbx_strand_id
1 'polypeptide(L)'
;RRQRQMCIRDRRKGDKVKVMSTGQTYNADRLGIFTPKQVDRTELKCGEVGWLVCAIKDIHGAPVGDTLTLARNPAEKALPGFKKVKPQVYAGLFPVSSDDYEAFRDALGKLSLNDASLFYEPESSSALGFGFRCGFLGLLHMEIIQERLEREYDLDLITTAPTVVYEVETTSREVIYVDSPSKLPAVNNIYELREPIAECHMLLPQAYLGNVITLCVEKRGVQTNMVYHGNQVALTYEIPMAEVVLDFFDRLKSTSRGYASLDYNFKRFQASDMVRVDVLINGERVDALALITHRDNSQNRGRELVEKMKDLI
;
A
#
# COMPACT_ATOMS: atom_id res chain seq x y z
N ARG A 1 0.30 22.25 7.43
CA ARG A 1 -0.51 21.33 6.62
C ARG A 1 -1.71 22.06 6.02
N ARG A 2 -1.93 21.93 4.70
CA ARG A 2 -3.11 22.44 4.00
C ARG A 2 -4.03 21.24 3.76
N GLN A 3 -5.19 21.22 4.40
CA GLN A 3 -6.19 20.18 4.16
C GLN A 3 -7.36 20.74 3.38
N ARG A 4 -7.86 19.97 2.39
CA ARG A 4 -9.16 20.23 1.78
C ARG A 4 -10.24 19.74 2.73
N GLN A 5 -11.21 20.59 3.02
CA GLN A 5 -12.31 20.27 3.91
C GLN A 5 -13.63 20.65 3.28
N MET A 6 -14.63 19.80 3.52
CA MET A 6 -16.02 20.17 3.33
C MET A 6 -16.53 20.73 4.67
N CYS A 7 -17.00 21.98 4.68
CA CYS A 7 -17.55 22.61 5.86
C CYS A 7 -19.03 22.23 6.04
N ILE A 8 -19.35 21.60 7.15
CA ILE A 8 -20.75 21.36 7.55
C ILE A 8 -21.30 22.55 8.35
N ARG A 9 -20.44 23.32 8.97
CA ARG A 9 -20.74 24.57 9.68
C ARG A 9 -19.73 25.62 9.28
N ASP A 10 -20.10 26.88 9.37
CA ASP A 10 -19.24 28.00 9.07
C ASP A 10 -17.97 27.98 9.92
N ARG A 11 -16.84 28.32 9.28
CA ARG A 11 -15.52 28.45 9.89
C ARG A 11 -14.98 29.84 9.57
N ARG A 12 -14.46 30.53 10.60
CA ARG A 12 -13.88 31.84 10.46
C ARG A 12 -12.39 31.87 10.81
N LYS A 13 -11.68 32.81 10.24
CA LYS A 13 -10.31 33.11 10.64
C LYS A 13 -10.28 33.45 12.13
N GLY A 14 -9.35 32.83 12.88
CA GLY A 14 -9.21 32.98 14.34
C GLY A 14 -10.05 31.99 15.16
N ASP A 15 -10.92 31.18 14.54
CA ASP A 15 -11.65 30.15 15.26
C ASP A 15 -10.71 29.10 15.85
N LYS A 16 -10.99 28.67 17.08
CA LYS A 16 -10.32 27.53 17.71
C LYS A 16 -10.99 26.25 17.24
N VAL A 17 -10.27 25.44 16.47
CA VAL A 17 -10.74 24.18 15.92
C VAL A 17 -10.20 23.01 16.74
N LYS A 18 -11.01 21.96 16.90
CA LYS A 18 -10.66 20.71 17.56
C LYS A 18 -10.63 19.59 16.53
N VAL A 19 -9.56 18.80 16.52
CA VAL A 19 -9.43 17.54 15.76
C VAL A 19 -10.13 16.44 16.55
N MET A 20 -11.08 15.74 15.95
CA MET A 20 -11.94 14.84 16.72
C MET A 20 -11.22 13.56 17.15
N SER A 21 -10.33 12.99 16.31
CA SER A 21 -9.61 11.74 16.62
C SER A 21 -8.56 11.93 17.72
N THR A 22 -7.81 13.04 17.67
CA THR A 22 -6.70 13.32 18.60
C THR A 22 -7.13 14.14 19.81
N GLY A 23 -8.29 14.82 19.72
CA GLY A 23 -8.77 15.76 20.74
C GLY A 23 -8.00 17.06 20.82
N GLN A 24 -6.95 17.24 20.03
CA GLN A 24 -6.11 18.42 20.02
C GLN A 24 -6.81 19.63 19.41
N THR A 25 -6.44 20.82 19.87
CA THR A 25 -7.04 22.08 19.42
C THR A 25 -6.01 23.02 18.82
N TYR A 26 -6.38 23.68 17.72
CA TYR A 26 -5.51 24.58 16.98
C TYR A 26 -6.28 25.85 16.60
N ASN A 27 -5.57 26.95 16.37
CA ASN A 27 -6.18 28.17 15.86
C ASN A 27 -6.20 28.14 14.32
N ALA A 28 -7.32 28.58 13.73
CA ALA A 28 -7.46 28.77 12.29
C ALA A 28 -6.80 30.08 11.86
N ASP A 29 -5.51 30.08 11.56
CA ASP A 29 -4.74 31.29 11.22
C ASP A 29 -5.15 31.87 9.87
N ARG A 30 -5.34 30.99 8.88
CA ARG A 30 -5.77 31.35 7.53
C ARG A 30 -6.72 30.29 6.99
N LEU A 31 -7.66 30.72 6.14
CA LEU A 31 -8.56 29.83 5.40
C LEU A 31 -8.92 30.47 4.05
N GLY A 32 -9.43 29.64 3.15
CA GLY A 32 -9.82 30.09 1.82
C GLY A 32 -10.23 28.95 0.90
N ILE A 33 -10.35 29.28 -0.38
CA ILE A 33 -10.77 28.36 -1.45
C ILE A 33 -9.71 28.29 -2.55
N PHE A 34 -9.83 27.29 -3.43
CA PHE A 34 -9.06 27.18 -4.67
C PHE A 34 -9.94 27.52 -5.89
N THR A 35 -9.50 28.50 -6.73
CA THR A 35 -10.23 28.97 -7.93
C THR A 35 -9.31 29.30 -9.12
N PRO A 36 -8.63 28.43 -9.79
CA PRO A 36 -7.78 27.31 -9.37
C PRO A 36 -6.65 27.73 -8.43
N LYS A 37 -6.28 29.04 -8.41
CA LYS A 37 -5.29 29.58 -7.47
C LYS A 37 -5.88 29.68 -6.06
N GLN A 38 -4.99 29.67 -5.08
CA GLN A 38 -5.35 29.84 -3.69
C GLN A 38 -5.86 31.27 -3.44
N VAL A 39 -7.08 31.41 -2.92
CA VAL A 39 -7.71 32.66 -2.57
C VAL A 39 -8.06 32.64 -1.09
N ASP A 40 -7.56 33.66 -0.34
CA ASP A 40 -7.89 33.86 1.08
C ASP A 40 -9.36 34.25 1.23
N ARG A 41 -10.01 33.74 2.27
CA ARG A 41 -11.36 34.10 2.68
C ARG A 41 -11.36 34.45 4.17
N THR A 42 -12.34 35.19 4.62
CA THR A 42 -12.57 35.46 6.05
C THR A 42 -13.37 34.37 6.71
N GLU A 43 -14.20 33.67 5.92
CA GLU A 43 -15.02 32.55 6.37
C GLU A 43 -15.19 31.51 5.26
N LEU A 44 -15.44 30.25 5.66
CA LEU A 44 -15.93 29.16 4.84
C LEU A 44 -17.33 28.79 5.34
N LYS A 45 -18.31 28.83 4.43
CA LYS A 45 -19.72 28.51 4.74
C LYS A 45 -19.99 27.02 4.68
N CYS A 46 -21.12 26.63 5.26
CA CYS A 46 -21.62 25.27 5.19
C CYS A 46 -21.73 24.80 3.72
N GLY A 47 -21.19 23.60 3.42
CA GLY A 47 -21.17 23.01 2.07
C GLY A 47 -20.01 23.47 1.19
N GLU A 48 -19.24 24.49 1.57
CA GLU A 48 -18.07 24.91 0.81
C GLU A 48 -16.86 23.99 1.03
N VAL A 49 -16.07 23.81 -0.02
CA VAL A 49 -14.79 23.10 0.03
C VAL A 49 -13.66 24.13 -0.02
N GLY A 50 -12.77 24.05 0.96
CA GLY A 50 -11.69 25.03 1.09
C GLY A 50 -10.42 24.45 1.70
N TRP A 51 -9.50 25.34 2.04
CA TRP A 51 -8.27 25.03 2.76
C TRP A 51 -8.21 25.79 4.09
N LEU A 52 -7.51 25.19 5.04
CA LEU A 52 -7.31 25.73 6.38
C LEU A 52 -5.84 25.58 6.78
N VAL A 53 -5.27 26.62 7.40
CA VAL A 53 -3.92 26.62 7.98
C VAL A 53 -4.06 26.81 9.49
N CYS A 54 -3.54 25.89 10.27
CA CYS A 54 -3.65 25.87 11.73
C CYS A 54 -2.29 25.75 12.43
N ALA A 55 -1.17 26.06 11.79
CA ALA A 55 0.18 25.98 12.35
C ALA A 55 0.47 24.65 13.10
N ILE A 56 -0.06 23.53 12.61
CA ILE A 56 0.10 22.21 13.20
C ILE A 56 1.55 21.74 12.98
N LYS A 57 2.32 21.57 14.04
CA LYS A 57 3.73 21.15 14.01
C LYS A 57 3.87 19.63 14.04
N ASP A 58 2.97 18.95 14.72
CA ASP A 58 2.97 17.49 14.81
C ASP A 58 2.34 16.86 13.56
N ILE A 59 3.05 15.89 12.95
CA ILE A 59 2.59 15.12 11.78
C ILE A 59 1.30 14.38 12.09
N HIS A 60 1.20 13.82 13.29
CA HIS A 60 0.05 13.02 13.74
C HIS A 60 -1.06 13.84 14.39
N GLY A 61 -0.85 15.15 14.58
CA GLY A 61 -1.80 16.03 15.25
C GLY A 61 -3.13 16.23 14.52
N ALA A 62 -3.16 16.03 13.19
CA ALA A 62 -4.38 16.06 12.38
C ALA A 62 -4.27 15.07 11.20
N PRO A 63 -4.64 13.80 11.40
CA PRO A 63 -4.62 12.79 10.36
C PRO A 63 -5.52 13.17 9.18
N VAL A 64 -5.17 12.69 7.98
CA VAL A 64 -6.02 12.86 6.79
C VAL A 64 -7.31 12.08 6.98
N GLY A 65 -8.44 12.71 6.59
CA GLY A 65 -9.75 12.10 6.75
C GLY A 65 -10.41 12.33 8.10
N ASP A 66 -9.76 13.04 9.01
CA ASP A 66 -10.34 13.38 10.31
C ASP A 66 -11.38 14.50 10.22
N THR A 67 -12.23 14.59 11.23
CA THR A 67 -13.23 15.64 11.38
C THR A 67 -12.70 16.76 12.25
N LEU A 68 -12.74 17.98 11.70
CA LEU A 68 -12.45 19.19 12.47
C LEU A 68 -13.74 19.87 12.90
N THR A 69 -13.83 20.18 14.19
CA THR A 69 -15.00 20.85 14.79
C THR A 69 -14.60 22.13 15.52
N LEU A 70 -15.57 22.98 15.86
CA LEU A 70 -15.30 24.14 16.71
C LEU A 70 -15.03 23.69 18.14
N ALA A 71 -13.93 24.16 18.75
CA ALA A 71 -13.59 23.79 20.12
C ALA A 71 -14.65 24.22 21.15
N ARG A 72 -15.30 25.38 20.93
CA ARG A 72 -16.34 25.94 21.80
C ARG A 72 -17.69 25.21 21.71
N ASN A 73 -17.97 24.58 20.57
CA ASN A 73 -19.21 23.83 20.32
C ASN A 73 -18.89 22.61 19.44
N PRO A 74 -18.26 21.56 20.01
CA PRO A 74 -17.83 20.41 19.26
C PRO A 74 -19.02 19.60 18.74
N ALA A 75 -18.84 18.94 17.58
CA ALA A 75 -19.79 17.98 17.08
C ALA A 75 -19.77 16.73 17.97
N GLU A 76 -20.93 16.12 18.19
CA GLU A 76 -21.05 14.89 19.00
C GLU A 76 -20.39 13.68 18.33
N LYS A 77 -20.45 13.61 16.99
CA LYS A 77 -19.92 12.48 16.20
C LYS A 77 -19.05 13.00 15.07
N ALA A 78 -18.00 12.24 14.75
CA ALA A 78 -17.21 12.47 13.54
C ALA A 78 -18.05 12.19 12.28
N LEU A 79 -17.67 12.84 11.17
CA LEU A 79 -18.31 12.59 9.88
C LEU A 79 -18.07 11.15 9.43
N PRO A 80 -19.11 10.46 8.92
CA PRO A 80 -18.94 9.12 8.35
C PRO A 80 -18.20 9.20 7.02
N GLY A 81 -17.55 8.10 6.64
CA GLY A 81 -17.03 7.91 5.29
C GLY A 81 -15.52 7.90 5.15
N PHE A 82 -14.76 8.30 6.14
CA PHE A 82 -13.31 8.17 6.10
C PHE A 82 -12.86 6.85 6.71
N LYS A 83 -12.38 5.94 5.84
CA LYS A 83 -11.74 4.70 6.27
C LYS A 83 -10.23 4.90 6.26
N LYS A 84 -9.55 4.47 7.31
CA LYS A 84 -8.09 4.37 7.31
C LYS A 84 -7.71 3.28 6.30
N VAL A 85 -7.12 3.69 5.19
CA VAL A 85 -6.66 2.75 4.17
C VAL A 85 -5.44 2.02 4.71
N LYS A 86 -5.48 0.69 4.71
CA LYS A 86 -4.33 -0.14 5.11
C LYS A 86 -3.46 -0.40 3.88
N PRO A 87 -2.13 -0.38 4.02
CA PRO A 87 -1.24 -0.81 2.96
C PRO A 87 -1.56 -2.26 2.53
N GLN A 88 -1.44 -2.53 1.24
CA GLN A 88 -1.68 -3.85 0.66
C GLN A 88 -0.40 -4.51 0.18
N VAL A 89 0.60 -3.70 -0.15
CA VAL A 89 1.91 -4.12 -0.65
C VAL A 89 2.98 -3.58 0.28
N TYR A 90 3.96 -4.40 0.58
CA TYR A 90 5.10 -4.04 1.42
C TYR A 90 6.40 -4.36 0.71
N ALA A 91 7.38 -3.46 0.82
CA ALA A 91 8.75 -3.70 0.37
C ALA A 91 9.74 -3.07 1.35
N GLY A 92 10.90 -3.69 1.48
CA GLY A 92 12.05 -3.07 2.15
C GLY A 92 12.73 -2.11 1.18
N LEU A 93 13.00 -0.90 1.62
CA LEU A 93 13.81 0.09 0.91
C LEU A 93 15.08 0.33 1.71
N PHE A 94 16.22 0.19 1.06
CA PHE A 94 17.54 0.31 1.68
C PHE A 94 18.39 1.28 0.88
N PRO A 95 19.09 2.23 1.51
CA PRO A 95 20.02 3.08 0.80
C PRO A 95 21.25 2.26 0.37
N VAL A 96 21.79 2.56 -0.81
CA VAL A 96 23.00 1.91 -1.33
C VAL A 96 24.20 2.25 -0.42
N SER A 97 24.30 3.50 0.04
CA SER A 97 25.28 3.92 1.03
C SER A 97 24.66 3.99 2.43
N SER A 98 25.32 3.40 3.42
CA SER A 98 24.89 3.49 4.83
C SER A 98 24.85 4.93 5.37
N ASP A 99 25.65 5.82 4.78
CA ASP A 99 25.72 7.24 5.17
C ASP A 99 24.44 8.00 4.84
N ASP A 100 23.66 7.51 3.86
CA ASP A 100 22.42 8.13 3.42
C ASP A 100 21.20 7.76 4.30
N TYR A 101 21.37 6.89 5.31
CA TYR A 101 20.24 6.44 6.15
C TYR A 101 19.47 7.58 6.81
N GLU A 102 20.16 8.57 7.37
CA GLU A 102 19.52 9.72 8.03
C GLU A 102 18.81 10.63 7.02
N ALA A 103 19.42 10.88 5.85
CA ALA A 103 18.79 11.62 4.75
C ALA A 103 17.54 10.90 4.24
N PHE A 104 17.60 9.58 4.14
CA PHE A 104 16.48 8.74 3.73
C PHE A 104 15.33 8.80 4.76
N ARG A 105 15.62 8.70 6.06
CA ARG A 105 14.61 8.85 7.11
C ARG A 105 13.89 10.19 7.03
N ASP A 106 14.66 11.27 6.84
CA ASP A 106 14.11 12.61 6.72
C ASP A 106 13.26 12.78 5.45
N ALA A 107 13.67 12.18 4.34
CA ALA A 107 12.92 12.18 3.08
C ALA A 107 11.57 11.46 3.24
N LEU A 108 11.54 10.26 3.84
CA LEU A 108 10.30 9.54 4.16
C LEU A 108 9.38 10.36 5.07
N GLY A 109 9.94 11.01 6.09
CA GLY A 109 9.19 11.91 6.95
C GLY A 109 8.55 13.08 6.19
N LYS A 110 9.26 13.69 5.24
CA LYS A 110 8.73 14.75 4.38
C LYS A 110 7.67 14.25 3.40
N LEU A 111 7.88 13.07 2.79
CA LEU A 111 6.90 12.46 1.89
C LEU A 111 5.60 12.12 2.61
N SER A 112 5.67 11.56 3.82
CA SER A 112 4.49 11.21 4.61
C SER A 112 3.62 12.41 5.00
N LEU A 113 4.16 13.64 4.96
CA LEU A 113 3.38 14.87 5.13
C LEU A 113 2.37 15.09 4.01
N ASN A 114 2.71 14.67 2.80
CA ASN A 114 1.88 14.84 1.60
C ASN A 114 1.11 13.57 1.26
N ASP A 115 1.62 12.41 1.67
CA ASP A 115 1.04 11.10 1.43
C ASP A 115 0.75 10.37 2.75
N ALA A 116 -0.49 10.48 3.21
CA ALA A 116 -0.92 9.85 4.46
C ALA A 116 -1.12 8.33 4.35
N SER A 117 -1.04 7.77 3.14
CA SER A 117 -1.14 6.33 2.89
C SER A 117 0.22 5.63 2.95
N LEU A 118 1.31 6.39 2.88
CA LEU A 118 2.66 5.85 3.08
C LEU A 118 2.85 5.45 4.54
N PHE A 119 3.06 4.18 4.75
CA PHE A 119 3.49 3.60 6.01
C PHE A 119 4.97 3.26 5.93
N TYR A 120 5.74 3.49 6.97
CA TYR A 120 7.13 3.03 7.05
C TYR A 120 7.54 2.78 8.49
N GLU A 121 8.38 1.78 8.69
CA GLU A 121 9.02 1.43 9.96
C GLU A 121 10.48 1.04 9.71
N PRO A 122 11.38 1.25 10.68
CA PRO A 122 12.77 0.81 10.55
C PRO A 122 12.87 -0.70 10.31
N GLU A 123 13.72 -1.09 9.37
CA GLU A 123 14.06 -2.48 9.07
C GLU A 123 15.57 -2.64 8.99
N SER A 124 16.06 -3.80 9.38
CA SER A 124 17.48 -4.17 9.22
C SER A 124 17.60 -5.48 8.48
N SER A 125 18.52 -5.54 7.54
CA SER A 125 18.87 -6.72 6.78
C SER A 125 20.34 -7.06 7.02
N SER A 126 20.64 -8.35 7.18
CA SER A 126 22.03 -8.81 7.32
C SER A 126 22.86 -8.55 6.05
N ALA A 127 22.20 -8.51 4.89
CA ALA A 127 22.84 -8.29 3.59
C ALA A 127 22.87 -6.81 3.17
N LEU A 128 21.83 -6.03 3.50
CA LEU A 128 21.64 -4.66 3.00
C LEU A 128 21.82 -3.57 4.07
N GLY A 129 22.01 -3.95 5.34
CA GLY A 129 22.18 -2.99 6.45
C GLY A 129 20.86 -2.42 6.95
N PHE A 130 20.86 -1.12 7.28
CA PHE A 130 19.69 -0.43 7.82
C PHE A 130 18.87 0.24 6.71
N GLY A 131 17.55 0.09 6.79
CA GLY A 131 16.60 0.66 5.87
C GLY A 131 15.21 0.80 6.49
N PHE A 132 14.18 0.82 5.66
CA PHE A 132 12.81 0.94 6.12
C PHE A 132 11.90 -0.07 5.39
N ARG A 133 11.07 -0.75 6.18
CA ARG A 133 9.93 -1.49 5.66
C ARG A 133 8.83 -0.51 5.34
N CYS A 134 8.48 -0.38 4.06
CA CYS A 134 7.47 0.56 3.59
C CYS A 134 6.21 -0.18 3.15
N GLY A 135 5.06 0.37 3.49
CA GLY A 135 3.75 -0.13 3.09
C GLY A 135 3.07 0.83 2.10
N PHE A 136 2.52 0.27 1.03
CA PHE A 136 1.98 0.97 -0.12
C PHE A 136 0.56 0.52 -0.43
N LEU A 137 -0.23 1.36 -1.12
CA LEU A 137 -1.57 1.01 -1.58
C LEU A 137 -1.57 -0.03 -2.71
N GLY A 138 -0.48 -0.13 -3.46
CA GLY A 138 -0.26 -1.04 -4.58
C GLY A 138 1.10 -0.78 -5.22
N LEU A 139 1.43 -1.50 -6.30
CA LEU A 139 2.73 -1.38 -6.99
C LEU A 139 2.98 0.03 -7.53
N LEU A 140 2.00 0.62 -8.22
CA LEU A 140 2.15 1.97 -8.77
C LEU A 140 2.47 3.00 -7.68
N HIS A 141 1.86 2.87 -6.50
CA HIS A 141 2.18 3.73 -5.37
C HIS A 141 3.62 3.53 -4.90
N MET A 142 4.10 2.29 -4.85
CA MET A 142 5.48 1.95 -4.53
C MET A 142 6.46 2.59 -5.51
N GLU A 143 6.23 2.43 -6.82
CA GLU A 143 7.06 3.02 -7.88
C GLU A 143 7.10 4.54 -7.80
N ILE A 144 5.96 5.20 -7.59
CA ILE A 144 5.89 6.66 -7.43
C ILE A 144 6.70 7.13 -6.22
N ILE A 145 6.59 6.44 -5.08
CA ILE A 145 7.34 6.81 -3.87
C ILE A 145 8.84 6.60 -4.09
N GLN A 146 9.23 5.47 -4.68
CA GLN A 146 10.63 5.19 -5.02
C GLN A 146 11.19 6.27 -5.97
N GLU A 147 10.52 6.54 -7.09
CA GLU A 147 10.95 7.55 -8.05
C GLU A 147 11.05 8.95 -7.43
N ARG A 148 10.14 9.29 -6.52
CA ARG A 148 10.22 10.56 -5.78
C ARG A 148 11.39 10.63 -4.82
N LEU A 149 11.70 9.54 -4.11
CA LEU A 149 12.88 9.47 -3.24
C LEU A 149 14.18 9.63 -4.04
N GLU A 150 14.28 8.98 -5.20
CA GLU A 150 15.42 9.09 -6.09
C GLU A 150 15.56 10.48 -6.70
N ARG A 151 14.48 11.06 -7.26
CA ARG A 151 14.54 12.33 -8.01
C ARG A 151 14.45 13.59 -7.16
N GLU A 152 13.64 13.59 -6.09
CA GLU A 152 13.43 14.78 -5.27
C GLU A 152 14.45 14.90 -4.14
N TYR A 153 15.04 13.76 -3.70
CA TYR A 153 15.94 13.69 -2.56
C TYR A 153 17.33 13.15 -2.89
N ASP A 154 17.58 12.82 -4.17
CA ASP A 154 18.89 12.34 -4.67
C ASP A 154 19.40 11.10 -3.89
N LEU A 155 18.51 10.12 -3.68
CA LEU A 155 18.79 8.90 -2.94
C LEU A 155 18.88 7.71 -3.87
N ASP A 156 19.98 6.97 -3.80
CA ASP A 156 20.11 5.67 -4.47
C ASP A 156 19.57 4.57 -3.55
N LEU A 157 18.53 3.86 -3.99
CA LEU A 157 17.80 2.90 -3.18
C LEU A 157 17.79 1.49 -3.79
N ILE A 158 17.96 0.49 -2.90
CA ILE A 158 17.71 -0.92 -3.21
C ILE A 158 16.31 -1.26 -2.69
N THR A 159 15.46 -1.79 -3.58
CA THR A 159 14.12 -2.24 -3.23
C THR A 159 14.06 -3.76 -3.21
N THR A 160 13.61 -4.33 -2.09
CA THR A 160 13.33 -5.79 -2.03
C THR A 160 12.08 -6.14 -2.82
N ALA A 161 11.92 -7.42 -3.16
CA ALA A 161 10.72 -7.89 -3.84
C ALA A 161 9.46 -7.50 -3.04
N PRO A 162 8.42 -6.97 -3.72
CA PRO A 162 7.17 -6.62 -3.05
C PRO A 162 6.49 -7.85 -2.47
N THR A 163 5.95 -7.72 -1.28
CA THR A 163 5.22 -8.77 -0.56
C THR A 163 3.86 -8.27 -0.12
N VAL A 164 2.97 -9.21 0.17
CA VAL A 164 1.66 -8.94 0.78
C VAL A 164 1.69 -9.31 2.26
N VAL A 165 0.66 -8.92 3.01
CA VAL A 165 0.51 -9.33 4.40
C VAL A 165 -0.12 -10.72 4.46
N TYR A 166 0.52 -11.64 5.16
CA TYR A 166 -0.02 -12.96 5.48
C TYR A 166 -0.58 -12.98 6.90
N GLU A 167 -1.63 -13.72 7.11
CA GLU A 167 -2.17 -14.00 8.44
C GLU A 167 -1.69 -15.37 8.89
N VAL A 168 -1.02 -15.44 10.03
CA VAL A 168 -0.46 -16.67 10.58
C VAL A 168 -1.10 -16.95 11.92
N GLU A 169 -1.75 -18.10 12.03
CA GLU A 169 -2.16 -18.66 13.31
C GLU A 169 -1.04 -19.54 13.84
N THR A 170 -0.55 -19.19 15.02
CA THR A 170 0.52 -19.95 15.69
C THR A 170 -0.02 -21.19 16.38
N THR A 171 0.86 -22.12 16.78
CA THR A 171 0.48 -23.28 17.59
C THR A 171 -0.09 -22.91 18.95
N SER A 172 0.19 -21.70 19.46
CA SER A 172 -0.43 -21.11 20.67
C SER A 172 -1.81 -20.48 20.41
N ARG A 173 -2.34 -20.57 19.19
CA ARG A 173 -3.62 -19.97 18.77
C ARG A 173 -3.63 -18.44 18.73
N GLU A 174 -2.47 -17.83 18.72
CA GLU A 174 -2.33 -16.40 18.51
C GLU A 174 -2.30 -16.12 17.00
N VAL A 175 -3.03 -15.09 16.56
CA VAL A 175 -3.05 -14.64 15.17
C VAL A 175 -2.11 -13.45 15.03
N ILE A 176 -1.10 -13.60 14.17
CA ILE A 176 -0.14 -12.54 13.84
C ILE A 176 -0.19 -12.21 12.35
N TYR A 177 0.17 -10.98 12.00
CA TYR A 177 0.27 -10.54 10.62
C TYR A 177 1.73 -10.40 10.22
N VAL A 178 2.10 -11.04 9.11
CA VAL A 178 3.47 -11.12 8.61
C VAL A 178 3.54 -10.42 7.26
N ASP A 179 4.30 -9.34 7.19
CA ASP A 179 4.51 -8.50 6.01
C ASP A 179 5.89 -8.70 5.37
N SER A 180 6.76 -9.49 6.00
CA SER A 180 8.11 -9.79 5.53
C SER A 180 8.44 -11.27 5.72
N PRO A 181 9.15 -11.92 4.76
CA PRO A 181 9.61 -13.30 4.94
C PRO A 181 10.48 -13.51 6.16
N SER A 182 11.22 -12.49 6.61
CA SER A 182 12.07 -12.55 7.79
C SER A 182 11.28 -12.65 9.10
N LYS A 183 10.07 -12.08 9.12
CA LYS A 183 9.16 -12.12 10.30
C LYS A 183 8.35 -13.41 10.40
N LEU A 184 8.43 -14.32 9.40
CA LEU A 184 7.69 -15.57 9.43
C LEU A 184 8.23 -16.47 10.56
N PRO A 185 7.37 -16.96 11.48
CA PRO A 185 7.79 -17.90 12.52
C PRO A 185 8.39 -19.20 11.96
N ALA A 186 9.14 -19.90 12.79
CA ALA A 186 9.61 -21.25 12.44
C ALA A 186 8.41 -22.16 12.13
N VAL A 187 8.56 -23.05 11.15
CA VAL A 187 7.48 -23.93 10.65
C VAL A 187 6.76 -24.69 11.77
N ASN A 188 7.51 -25.13 12.80
CA ASN A 188 6.95 -25.85 13.96
C ASN A 188 6.04 -25.01 14.84
N ASN A 189 6.10 -23.68 14.72
CA ASN A 189 5.29 -22.73 15.49
C ASN A 189 4.06 -22.23 14.69
N ILE A 190 3.89 -22.70 13.44
CA ILE A 190 2.77 -22.32 12.59
C ILE A 190 1.73 -23.42 12.65
N TYR A 191 0.51 -23.07 13.07
CA TYR A 191 -0.65 -23.96 12.98
C TYR A 191 -1.31 -23.84 11.60
N GLU A 192 -1.56 -22.61 11.13
CA GLU A 192 -2.15 -22.35 9.82
C GLU A 192 -1.60 -21.04 9.24
N LEU A 193 -1.33 -21.04 7.95
CA LEU A 193 -0.93 -19.84 7.21
C LEU A 193 -2.02 -19.50 6.21
N ARG A 194 -2.45 -18.22 6.21
CA ARG A 194 -3.52 -17.71 5.35
C ARG A 194 -2.97 -16.61 4.46
N GLU A 195 -3.23 -16.75 3.16
CA GLU A 195 -2.88 -15.72 2.17
C GLU A 195 -4.06 -14.77 1.93
N PRO A 196 -3.79 -13.48 1.62
CA PRO A 196 -4.83 -12.54 1.26
C PRO A 196 -5.36 -12.85 -0.14
N ILE A 197 -6.67 -12.89 -0.29
CA ILE A 197 -7.37 -13.06 -1.57
C ILE A 197 -7.92 -11.72 -2.03
N ALA A 198 -7.61 -11.37 -3.27
CA ALA A 198 -8.17 -10.22 -3.96
C ALA A 198 -9.39 -10.63 -4.78
N GLU A 199 -10.44 -9.82 -4.74
CA GLU A 199 -11.52 -9.86 -5.71
C GLU A 199 -11.18 -8.92 -6.87
N CYS A 200 -10.92 -9.51 -8.04
CA CYS A 200 -10.48 -8.83 -9.25
C CYS A 200 -11.64 -8.65 -10.22
N HIS A 201 -11.94 -7.42 -10.60
CA HIS A 201 -12.93 -7.07 -11.61
C HIS A 201 -12.20 -6.64 -12.87
N MET A 202 -12.43 -7.38 -13.96
CA MET A 202 -11.79 -7.13 -15.24
C MET A 202 -12.86 -6.85 -16.29
N LEU A 203 -12.62 -5.83 -17.12
CA LEU A 203 -13.46 -5.55 -18.30
C LEU A 203 -12.59 -5.66 -19.54
N LEU A 204 -12.98 -6.47 -20.51
CA LEU A 204 -12.18 -6.76 -21.70
C LEU A 204 -13.06 -7.09 -22.91
N PRO A 205 -12.55 -6.91 -24.16
CA PRO A 205 -13.20 -7.37 -25.37
C PRO A 205 -13.28 -8.91 -25.43
N GLN A 206 -14.39 -9.44 -25.93
CA GLN A 206 -14.63 -10.88 -26.04
C GLN A 206 -13.53 -11.64 -26.78
N ALA A 207 -12.84 -11.00 -27.73
CA ALA A 207 -11.75 -11.61 -28.51
C ALA A 207 -10.57 -12.08 -27.64
N TYR A 208 -10.36 -11.50 -26.45
CA TYR A 208 -9.26 -11.83 -25.53
C TYR A 208 -9.69 -12.70 -24.35
N LEU A 209 -10.97 -13.07 -24.29
CA LEU A 209 -11.56 -13.79 -23.15
C LEU A 209 -10.80 -15.07 -22.80
N GLY A 210 -10.55 -15.94 -23.79
CA GLY A 210 -9.88 -17.22 -23.56
C GLY A 210 -8.46 -17.05 -22.98
N ASN A 211 -7.69 -16.13 -23.54
CA ASN A 211 -6.32 -15.87 -23.06
C ASN A 211 -6.29 -15.30 -21.64
N VAL A 212 -7.25 -14.43 -21.30
CA VAL A 212 -7.34 -13.85 -19.94
C VAL A 212 -7.81 -14.91 -18.94
N ILE A 213 -8.74 -15.79 -19.31
CA ILE A 213 -9.13 -16.93 -18.45
C ILE A 213 -7.92 -17.83 -18.17
N THR A 214 -7.13 -18.18 -19.20
CA THR A 214 -5.91 -18.97 -19.03
C THR A 214 -4.94 -18.28 -18.05
N LEU A 215 -4.69 -16.98 -18.20
CA LEU A 215 -3.87 -16.21 -17.29
C LEU A 215 -4.38 -16.27 -15.85
N CYS A 216 -5.70 -16.09 -15.64
CA CYS A 216 -6.29 -16.17 -14.31
C CYS A 216 -6.11 -17.56 -13.66
N VAL A 217 -6.25 -18.62 -14.42
CA VAL A 217 -6.04 -20.01 -13.94
C VAL A 217 -4.58 -20.24 -13.59
N GLU A 218 -3.62 -19.81 -14.41
CA GLU A 218 -2.19 -19.87 -14.11
C GLU A 218 -1.84 -19.17 -12.79
N LYS A 219 -2.57 -18.09 -12.46
CA LYS A 219 -2.43 -17.32 -11.22
C LYS A 219 -3.30 -17.83 -10.07
N ARG A 220 -3.72 -19.08 -10.12
CA ARG A 220 -4.56 -19.73 -9.09
C ARG A 220 -5.90 -19.03 -8.87
N GLY A 221 -6.39 -18.31 -9.87
CA GLY A 221 -7.65 -17.57 -9.80
C GLY A 221 -8.86 -18.49 -9.90
N VAL A 222 -9.89 -18.17 -9.12
CA VAL A 222 -11.20 -18.83 -9.15
C VAL A 222 -12.23 -17.86 -9.71
N GLN A 223 -12.89 -18.24 -10.81
CA GLN A 223 -13.93 -17.43 -11.40
C GLN A 223 -15.18 -17.42 -10.52
N THR A 224 -15.65 -16.22 -10.18
CA THR A 224 -16.87 -16.03 -9.38
C THR A 224 -18.03 -15.49 -10.20
N ASN A 225 -17.76 -14.68 -11.22
CA ASN A 225 -18.81 -14.14 -12.09
C ASN A 225 -18.28 -13.83 -13.50
N MET A 226 -19.17 -13.88 -14.49
CA MET A 226 -18.92 -13.47 -15.86
C MET A 226 -20.21 -12.92 -16.49
N VAL A 227 -20.16 -11.70 -17.01
CA VAL A 227 -21.30 -11.02 -17.62
C VAL A 227 -20.90 -10.42 -18.97
N TYR A 228 -21.72 -10.66 -19.98
CA TYR A 228 -21.52 -10.09 -21.30
C TYR A 228 -22.25 -8.75 -21.44
N HIS A 229 -21.53 -7.74 -21.91
CA HIS A 229 -22.02 -6.40 -22.22
C HIS A 229 -21.73 -6.07 -23.69
N GLY A 230 -22.57 -6.56 -24.61
CA GLY A 230 -22.32 -6.43 -26.05
C GLY A 230 -21.01 -7.11 -26.46
N ASN A 231 -20.04 -6.34 -26.97
CA ASN A 231 -18.73 -6.84 -27.38
C ASN A 231 -17.69 -6.91 -26.23
N GLN A 232 -18.07 -6.54 -25.02
CA GLN A 232 -17.22 -6.61 -23.85
C GLN A 232 -17.70 -7.66 -22.86
N VAL A 233 -16.78 -8.19 -22.07
CA VAL A 233 -17.06 -9.14 -21.01
C VAL A 233 -16.51 -8.60 -19.69
N ALA A 234 -17.36 -8.56 -18.68
CA ALA A 234 -16.97 -8.30 -17.31
C ALA A 234 -16.71 -9.63 -16.59
N LEU A 235 -15.49 -9.82 -16.15
CA LEU A 235 -15.05 -11.01 -15.37
C LEU A 235 -14.82 -10.61 -13.93
N THR A 236 -15.25 -11.47 -13.01
CA THR A 236 -14.85 -11.37 -11.59
C THR A 236 -14.16 -12.65 -11.18
N TYR A 237 -12.96 -12.49 -10.64
CA TYR A 237 -12.12 -13.59 -10.15
C TYR A 237 -11.67 -13.32 -8.73
N GLU A 238 -11.53 -14.37 -7.94
CA GLU A 238 -10.78 -14.37 -6.71
C GLU A 238 -9.37 -14.86 -7.02
N ILE A 239 -8.37 -14.01 -6.83
CA ILE A 239 -6.96 -14.32 -7.13
C ILE A 239 -6.14 -14.03 -5.87
N PRO A 240 -5.17 -14.89 -5.48
CA PRO A 240 -4.25 -14.57 -4.41
C PRO A 240 -3.56 -13.22 -4.66
N MET A 241 -3.60 -12.33 -3.67
CA MET A 241 -3.11 -10.96 -3.83
C MET A 241 -1.62 -10.90 -4.18
N ALA A 242 -0.81 -11.85 -3.70
CA ALA A 242 0.59 -11.96 -4.07
C ALA A 242 0.79 -12.16 -5.58
N GLU A 243 -0.07 -12.92 -6.24
CA GLU A 243 -0.01 -13.13 -7.69
C GLU A 243 -0.45 -11.88 -8.46
N VAL A 244 -1.43 -11.12 -7.91
CA VAL A 244 -1.90 -9.85 -8.52
C VAL A 244 -0.80 -8.79 -8.47
N VAL A 245 -0.13 -8.69 -7.34
CA VAL A 245 0.89 -7.67 -7.07
C VAL A 245 2.18 -7.90 -7.87
N LEU A 246 2.55 -9.13 -8.20
CA LEU A 246 3.83 -9.42 -8.84
C LEU A 246 3.87 -8.97 -10.32
N ASP A 247 3.04 -9.58 -11.16
CA ASP A 247 3.13 -9.40 -12.62
C ASP A 247 1.78 -9.51 -13.35
N PHE A 248 0.69 -9.69 -12.60
CA PHE A 248 -0.62 -9.96 -13.22
C PHE A 248 -1.10 -8.81 -14.10
N PHE A 249 -0.92 -7.57 -13.66
CA PHE A 249 -1.35 -6.40 -14.43
C PHE A 249 -0.64 -6.30 -15.78
N ASP A 250 0.67 -6.46 -15.80
CA ASP A 250 1.48 -6.38 -17.02
C ASP A 250 1.15 -7.53 -17.98
N ARG A 251 0.98 -8.74 -17.43
CA ARG A 251 0.55 -9.90 -18.21
C ARG A 251 -0.87 -9.73 -18.75
N LEU A 252 -1.78 -9.18 -17.98
CA LEU A 252 -3.14 -8.87 -18.41
C LEU A 252 -3.12 -7.86 -19.56
N LYS A 253 -2.33 -6.80 -19.44
CA LYS A 253 -2.18 -5.79 -20.50
C LYS A 253 -1.56 -6.38 -21.77
N SER A 254 -0.48 -7.14 -21.66
CA SER A 254 0.15 -7.77 -22.83
C SER A 254 -0.78 -8.79 -23.50
N THR A 255 -1.45 -9.64 -22.73
CA THR A 255 -2.38 -10.69 -23.21
C THR A 255 -3.61 -10.09 -23.92
N SER A 256 -4.08 -8.94 -23.45
CA SER A 256 -5.24 -8.23 -24.00
C SER A 256 -4.87 -7.10 -24.98
N ARG A 257 -3.59 -6.96 -25.36
CA ARG A 257 -3.08 -5.83 -26.16
C ARG A 257 -3.45 -4.46 -25.60
N GLY A 258 -3.48 -4.33 -24.27
CA GLY A 258 -3.80 -3.09 -23.56
C GLY A 258 -5.30 -2.82 -23.36
N TYR A 259 -6.19 -3.64 -23.91
CA TYR A 259 -7.64 -3.38 -23.84
C TYR A 259 -8.29 -3.77 -22.53
N ALA A 260 -7.74 -4.70 -21.76
CA ALA A 260 -8.32 -5.07 -20.46
C ALA A 260 -8.07 -4.01 -19.41
N SER A 261 -9.11 -3.74 -18.61
CA SER A 261 -8.99 -2.98 -17.36
C SER A 261 -9.03 -3.94 -16.16
N LEU A 262 -8.37 -3.57 -15.07
CA LEU A 262 -8.37 -4.30 -13.82
C LEU A 262 -8.64 -3.34 -12.67
N ASP A 263 -9.58 -3.73 -11.82
CA ASP A 263 -9.78 -3.18 -10.49
C ASP A 263 -9.77 -4.34 -9.51
N TYR A 264 -9.15 -4.17 -8.33
CA TYR A 264 -9.09 -5.23 -7.34
C TYR A 264 -9.20 -4.68 -5.92
N ASN A 265 -9.81 -5.47 -5.04
CA ASN A 265 -9.97 -5.14 -3.64
C ASN A 265 -9.63 -6.37 -2.79
N PHE A 266 -9.09 -6.12 -1.59
CA PHE A 266 -8.94 -7.19 -0.61
C PHE A 266 -10.30 -7.76 -0.24
N LYS A 267 -10.44 -9.08 -0.28
CA LYS A 267 -11.68 -9.77 0.08
C LYS A 267 -11.60 -10.45 1.44
N ARG A 268 -10.64 -11.36 1.61
CA ARG A 268 -10.46 -12.14 2.85
C ARG A 268 -9.07 -12.78 2.92
N PHE A 269 -8.73 -13.28 4.09
CA PHE A 269 -7.65 -14.25 4.23
C PHE A 269 -8.19 -15.66 4.02
N GLN A 270 -7.40 -16.52 3.39
CA GLN A 270 -7.73 -17.90 3.10
C GLN A 270 -6.55 -18.82 3.39
N ALA A 271 -6.80 -19.92 4.09
CA ALA A 271 -5.78 -20.94 4.34
C ALA A 271 -5.18 -21.47 3.04
N SER A 272 -3.86 -21.56 2.99
CA SER A 272 -3.11 -21.98 1.81
C SER A 272 -1.77 -22.60 2.20
N ASP A 273 -1.28 -23.54 1.39
CA ASP A 273 -0.01 -24.22 1.63
C ASP A 273 1.16 -23.35 1.15
N MET A 274 1.42 -22.29 1.94
CA MET A 274 2.49 -21.35 1.67
C MET A 274 3.79 -21.80 2.33
N VAL A 275 4.90 -21.56 1.66
CA VAL A 275 6.24 -21.91 2.14
C VAL A 275 7.18 -20.71 1.97
N ARG A 276 8.15 -20.61 2.88
CA ARG A 276 9.27 -19.69 2.74
C ARG A 276 10.36 -20.37 1.90
N VAL A 277 10.84 -19.66 0.90
CA VAL A 277 11.99 -20.03 0.08
C VAL A 277 13.15 -19.10 0.44
N ASP A 278 14.24 -19.69 0.91
CA ASP A 278 15.47 -18.96 1.22
C ASP A 278 16.49 -19.17 0.10
N VAL A 279 17.20 -18.11 -0.25
CA VAL A 279 18.33 -18.15 -1.19
C VAL A 279 19.62 -18.26 -0.40
N LEU A 280 20.48 -19.20 -0.78
CA LEU A 280 21.79 -19.40 -0.18
C LEU A 280 22.88 -19.00 -1.19
N ILE A 281 23.79 -18.12 -0.80
CA ILE A 281 24.98 -17.77 -1.57
C ILE A 281 26.19 -18.28 -0.78
N ASN A 282 26.97 -19.17 -1.39
CA ASN A 282 28.09 -19.87 -0.71
C ASN A 282 27.69 -20.56 0.60
N GLY A 283 26.45 -21.04 0.70
CA GLY A 283 25.91 -21.69 1.90
C GLY A 283 25.36 -20.74 2.96
N GLU A 284 25.51 -19.44 2.79
CA GLU A 284 24.96 -18.42 3.68
C GLU A 284 23.60 -17.90 3.16
N ARG A 285 22.65 -17.75 4.08
CA ARG A 285 21.31 -17.28 3.78
C ARG A 285 21.31 -15.76 3.56
N VAL A 286 20.72 -15.34 2.44
CA VAL A 286 20.50 -13.91 2.14
C VAL A 286 19.04 -13.55 2.42
N ASP A 287 18.79 -12.84 3.49
CA ASP A 287 17.46 -12.50 3.98
C ASP A 287 16.66 -11.61 3.01
N ALA A 288 17.34 -10.68 2.33
CA ALA A 288 16.75 -9.78 1.34
C ALA A 288 16.17 -10.50 0.11
N LEU A 289 16.62 -11.72 -0.19
CA LEU A 289 16.18 -12.55 -1.31
C LEU A 289 15.15 -13.61 -0.89
N ALA A 290 14.82 -13.71 0.39
CA ALA A 290 13.81 -14.65 0.86
C ALA A 290 12.42 -14.26 0.34
N LEU A 291 11.61 -15.25 -0.02
CA LEU A 291 10.24 -15.03 -0.49
C LEU A 291 9.25 -16.03 0.12
N ILE A 292 7.98 -15.64 0.20
CA ILE A 292 6.88 -16.52 0.60
C ILE A 292 6.09 -16.83 -0.67
N THR A 293 5.89 -18.10 -0.96
CA THR A 293 5.17 -18.56 -2.16
C THR A 293 4.37 -19.84 -1.87
N HIS A 294 3.40 -20.14 -2.73
CA HIS A 294 2.69 -21.43 -2.67
C HIS A 294 3.65 -22.58 -2.92
N ARG A 295 3.50 -23.69 -2.18
CA ARG A 295 4.38 -24.85 -2.25
C ARG A 295 4.57 -25.37 -3.69
N ASP A 296 3.49 -25.48 -4.46
CA ASP A 296 3.54 -25.97 -5.84
C ASP A 296 4.41 -25.11 -6.76
N ASN A 297 4.48 -23.79 -6.49
CA ASN A 297 5.26 -22.83 -7.28
C ASN A 297 6.67 -22.60 -6.73
N SER A 298 6.99 -23.11 -5.54
CA SER A 298 8.24 -22.79 -4.83
C SER A 298 9.48 -23.15 -5.61
N GLN A 299 9.49 -24.30 -6.27
CA GLN A 299 10.63 -24.79 -7.06
C GLN A 299 10.83 -23.94 -8.33
N ASN A 300 9.76 -23.59 -9.04
CA ASN A 300 9.83 -22.78 -10.25
C ASN A 300 10.28 -21.38 -9.93
N ARG A 301 9.71 -20.75 -8.89
CA ARG A 301 10.12 -19.42 -8.43
C ARG A 301 11.58 -19.38 -7.97
N GLY A 302 12.02 -20.40 -7.26
CA GLY A 302 13.42 -20.52 -6.85
C GLY A 302 14.38 -20.62 -8.05
N ARG A 303 14.03 -21.41 -9.07
CA ARG A 303 14.83 -21.53 -10.30
C ARG A 303 14.89 -20.21 -11.08
N GLU A 304 13.74 -19.58 -11.32
CA GLU A 304 13.68 -18.28 -12.01
C GLU A 304 14.56 -17.23 -11.33
N LEU A 305 14.55 -17.20 -9.99
CA LEU A 305 15.39 -16.27 -9.24
C LEU A 305 16.87 -16.58 -9.43
N VAL A 306 17.26 -17.84 -9.29
CA VAL A 306 18.68 -18.28 -9.46
C VAL A 306 19.16 -18.05 -10.90
N GLU A 307 18.34 -18.31 -11.91
CA GLU A 307 18.68 -18.04 -13.31
C GLU A 307 18.94 -16.56 -13.55
N LYS A 308 18.04 -15.67 -13.06
CA LYS A 308 18.26 -14.22 -13.16
C LYS A 308 19.51 -13.76 -12.42
N MET A 309 19.81 -14.33 -11.25
CA MET A 309 21.04 -14.01 -10.52
C MET A 309 22.29 -14.44 -11.28
N LYS A 310 22.25 -15.61 -11.93
CA LYS A 310 23.39 -16.14 -12.70
C LYS A 310 23.75 -15.24 -13.87
N ASP A 311 22.76 -14.58 -14.48
CA ASP A 311 22.99 -13.66 -15.62
C ASP A 311 23.57 -12.31 -15.16
N LEU A 312 23.51 -11.99 -13.87
CA LEU A 312 23.99 -10.73 -13.30
C LEU A 312 25.34 -10.85 -12.57
N ILE A 313 25.75 -12.06 -12.21
CA ILE A 313 27.01 -12.39 -11.55
C ILE A 313 27.99 -12.95 -12.57
#